data_0e6632d67f736ef5abe827588e847f78
#
_entry.id   0e6632d67f736ef5abe827588e847f78
#
_cell.length_a   1.000
_cell.length_b   1.000
_cell.length_c   1.000
_cell.angle_alpha   90.00
_cell.angle_beta   90.00
_cell.angle_gamma   90.00
#
_symmetry.space_group_name_H-M   'P 1'
#
loop_
_entity.id
_entity.type
_entity.pdbx_description
1 polymer ?
#
loop_
_entity_poly.entity_id
_entity_poly.type
_entity_poly.pdbx_seq_one_letter_code
_entity_poly.pdbx_strand_id
1 'polypeptide(L)' 'MNFILTMILCSGVLGTCLPPYPLTDTLYKDQYSCAIKGYEKSIEKMEEMGRVAVNENELFIKFYCKPEEKADA' A
#
# COMPACT_ATOMS: atom_id res chain seq x y z
N MET A 1 -11.98 -13.96 9.03
CA MET A 1 -11.67 -12.54 9.07
C MET A 1 -10.96 -12.12 7.82
N ASN A 2 -11.34 -11.00 7.27
CA ASN A 2 -10.72 -10.52 6.04
C ASN A 2 -9.82 -9.36 6.32
N PHE A 3 -8.87 -9.15 5.42
CA PHE A 3 -7.93 -8.03 5.56
C PHE A 3 -8.03 -7.14 4.34
N ILE A 4 -7.89 -5.85 4.56
CA ILE A 4 -7.88 -4.86 3.49
C ILE A 4 -6.47 -4.33 3.35
N LEU A 5 -5.93 -4.41 2.15
CA LEU A 5 -4.60 -3.89 1.88
C LEU A 5 -4.70 -2.36 1.71
N THR A 6 -3.96 -1.62 2.52
CA THR A 6 -3.96 -0.16 2.45
C THR A 6 -2.55 0.30 2.14
N MET A 7 -2.40 1.17 1.15
CA MET A 7 -1.09 1.61 0.69
C MET A 7 -0.91 3.10 0.91
N ILE A 8 0.33 3.51 1.14
CA ILE A 8 0.67 4.90 1.40
C ILE A 8 1.90 5.25 0.58
N LEU A 9 1.78 6.30 -0.23
CA LEU A 9 2.91 6.77 -1.03
C LEU A 9 3.57 7.95 -0.33
N CYS A 10 4.87 7.88 -0.15
CA CYS A 10 5.61 8.91 0.58
C CYS A 10 6.76 9.46 -0.25
N SER A 11 7.19 10.67 0.08
CA SER A 11 8.34 11.29 -0.54
C SER A 11 9.36 11.61 0.54
N GLY A 12 10.57 11.07 0.41
CA GLY A 12 11.64 11.38 1.35
C GLY A 12 12.15 12.80 1.21
N VAL A 13 12.08 13.34 -0.02
CA VAL A 13 12.53 14.71 -0.24
C VAL A 13 11.59 15.69 0.45
N LEU A 14 10.29 15.51 0.29
CA LEU A 14 9.34 16.42 0.91
C LEU A 14 9.08 16.09 2.36
N GLY A 15 9.43 14.90 2.78
CA GLY A 15 9.18 14.49 4.16
C GLY A 15 7.71 14.28 4.46
N THR A 16 6.90 14.00 3.45
CA THR A 16 5.46 13.82 3.65
C THR A 16 4.96 12.60 2.92
N CYS A 17 3.78 12.17 3.31
CA CYS A 17 3.10 11.05 2.66
C CYS A 17 1.71 11.48 2.24
N LEU A 18 1.24 10.89 1.17
CA LEU A 18 -0.14 11.10 0.77
C LEU A 18 -1.05 10.34 1.71
N PRO A 19 -2.33 10.71 1.76
CA PRO A 19 -3.25 9.98 2.62
C PRO A 19 -3.31 8.50 2.23
N PRO A 20 -3.45 7.61 3.20
CA PRO A 20 -3.56 6.19 2.89
C PRO A 20 -4.79 5.92 2.06
N TYR A 21 -4.68 4.98 1.13
CA TYR A 21 -5.87 4.59 0.38
C TYR A 21 -6.01 3.08 0.43
N PRO A 22 -7.20 2.61 0.77
CA PRO A 22 -7.44 1.19 0.85
C PRO A 22 -7.80 0.63 -0.52
N LEU A 23 -7.31 -0.57 -0.80
CA LEU A 23 -7.66 -1.27 -2.03
C LEU A 23 -8.79 -2.22 -1.68
N THR A 24 -10.01 -1.73 -1.77
CA THR A 24 -11.15 -2.47 -1.29
C THR A 24 -11.78 -3.40 -2.30
N ASP A 25 -11.25 -3.41 -3.52
CA ASP A 25 -11.79 -4.31 -4.53
C ASP A 25 -11.41 -5.76 -4.29
N THR A 26 -10.48 -6.04 -3.41
CA THR A 26 -10.10 -7.39 -3.09
C THR A 26 -9.88 -7.51 -1.59
N LEU A 27 -10.48 -8.54 -1.00
CA LEU A 27 -10.26 -8.81 0.41
C LEU A 27 -9.43 -10.07 0.52
N TYR A 28 -8.52 -10.08 1.49
CA TYR A 28 -7.62 -11.20 1.67
C TYR A 28 -8.00 -11.96 2.94
N LYS A 29 -7.91 -13.27 2.89
CA LYS A 29 -8.39 -14.07 3.99
C LYS A 29 -7.42 -14.15 5.14
N ASP A 30 -6.14 -13.89 4.90
CA ASP A 30 -5.17 -13.96 5.98
C ASP A 30 -4.10 -12.91 5.78
N GLN A 31 -3.33 -12.72 6.81
CA GLN A 31 -2.26 -11.71 6.82
C GLN A 31 -1.19 -12.03 5.78
N TYR A 32 -0.86 -13.29 5.64
CA TYR A 32 0.20 -13.70 4.71
C TYR A 32 -0.16 -13.30 3.26
N SER A 33 -1.36 -13.67 2.84
CA SER A 33 -1.78 -13.35 1.46
C SER A 33 -1.83 -11.85 1.22
N CYS A 34 -2.32 -11.11 2.20
CA CYS A 34 -2.38 -9.67 2.09
C CYS A 34 -0.97 -9.07 1.99
N ALA A 35 -0.06 -9.55 2.83
CA ALA A 35 1.31 -9.03 2.83
C ALA A 35 2.02 -9.30 1.51
N ILE A 36 1.87 -10.48 0.96
CA ILE A 36 2.49 -10.81 -0.31
C ILE A 36 1.99 -9.87 -1.40
N LYS A 37 0.68 -9.65 -1.43
CA LYS A 37 0.12 -8.75 -2.43
C LYS A 37 0.58 -7.31 -2.21
N GLY A 38 0.77 -6.94 -0.94
CA GLY A 38 1.27 -5.61 -0.63
C GLY A 38 2.64 -5.36 -1.24
N TYR A 39 3.53 -6.34 -1.11
CA TYR A 39 4.85 -6.22 -1.71
C TYR A 39 4.78 -6.23 -3.23
N GLU A 40 3.96 -7.11 -3.81
CA GLU A 40 3.83 -7.16 -5.26
C GLU A 40 3.30 -5.86 -5.84
N LYS A 41 2.26 -5.32 -5.21
CA LYS A 41 1.69 -4.07 -5.70
C LYS A 41 2.63 -2.89 -5.49
N SER A 42 3.43 -2.94 -4.44
CA SER A 42 4.43 -1.89 -4.20
C SER A 42 5.48 -1.89 -5.30
N ILE A 43 5.93 -3.08 -5.70
CA ILE A 43 6.91 -3.19 -6.78
C ILE A 43 6.32 -2.68 -8.09
N GLU A 44 5.08 -3.08 -8.39
CA GLU A 44 4.42 -2.64 -9.60
C GLU A 44 4.30 -1.12 -9.63
N LYS A 45 3.94 -0.52 -8.49
CA LYS A 45 3.78 0.92 -8.44
C LYS A 45 5.11 1.63 -8.62
N MET A 46 6.16 1.10 -8.02
CA MET A 46 7.49 1.69 -8.19
C MET A 46 7.90 1.65 -9.66
N GLU A 47 7.65 0.53 -10.32
CA GLU A 47 7.99 0.40 -11.73
C GLU A 47 7.16 1.33 -12.58
N GLU A 48 5.89 1.51 -12.21
CA GLU A 48 5.02 2.39 -12.94
C GLU A 48 5.46 3.85 -12.84
N MET A 49 5.89 4.26 -11.65
CA MET A 49 6.36 5.62 -11.45
C MET A 49 7.68 5.89 -12.14
N GLY A 50 8.52 4.88 -12.26
CA GLY A 50 9.75 4.99 -13.02
C GLY A 50 10.95 5.42 -12.19
N ARG A 51 12.12 5.08 -12.71
CA ARG A 51 13.37 5.31 -11.98
C ARG A 51 13.64 6.79 -11.70
N VAL A 52 13.39 7.64 -12.68
CA VAL A 52 13.73 9.04 -12.53
C VAL A 52 12.89 9.69 -11.43
N ALA A 53 11.58 9.50 -11.49
CA ALA A 53 10.70 10.10 -10.49
C ALA A 53 11.00 9.56 -9.10
N VAL A 54 11.22 8.26 -9.00
CA VAL A 54 11.48 7.65 -7.70
C VAL A 54 12.78 8.19 -7.11
N ASN A 55 13.83 8.29 -7.94
CA ASN A 55 15.12 8.75 -7.42
C ASN A 55 15.12 10.22 -7.09
N GLU A 56 14.48 11.05 -7.91
CA GLU A 56 14.50 12.47 -7.66
C GLU A 56 13.69 12.88 -6.45
N ASN A 57 12.60 12.19 -6.20
CA ASN A 57 11.73 12.54 -5.09
C ASN A 57 11.87 11.60 -3.91
N GLU A 58 12.75 10.62 -4.01
CA GLU A 58 12.94 9.61 -2.98
C GLU A 58 11.61 9.01 -2.59
N LEU A 59 10.88 8.55 -3.60
CA LEU A 59 9.56 7.98 -3.37
C LEU A 59 9.67 6.59 -2.76
N PHE A 60 8.78 6.29 -1.84
CA PHE A 60 8.71 4.94 -1.29
C PHE A 60 7.28 4.66 -0.90
N ILE A 61 6.95 3.39 -0.77
CA ILE A 61 5.60 2.97 -0.50
C ILE A 61 5.57 2.17 0.79
N LYS A 62 4.63 2.52 1.65
CA LYS A 62 4.36 1.73 2.84
C LYS A 62 3.00 1.09 2.65
N PHE A 63 2.77 -0.02 3.30
CA PHE A 63 1.45 -0.62 3.26
C PHE A 63 1.20 -1.36 4.55
N TYR A 64 -0.05 -1.62 4.83
CA TYR A 64 -0.40 -2.44 5.95
C TYR A 64 -1.69 -3.19 5.63
N CYS A 65 -1.90 -4.28 6.34
CA CYS A 65 -3.07 -5.09 6.16
C CYS A 65 -3.96 -4.90 7.37
N LYS A 66 -5.10 -4.26 7.16
CA LYS A 66 -6.00 -3.93 8.25
C LYS A 66 -7.14 -4.92 8.31
N PRO A 67 -7.41 -5.51 9.47
CA PRO A 67 -8.56 -6.40 9.58
C PRO A 67 -9.85 -5.64 9.28
N GLU A 68 -10.68 -6.26 8.46
CA GLU A 68 -11.94 -5.63 8.17
C GLU A 68 -12.87 -5.86 9.33
N GLU A 69 -13.35 -4.75 9.93
CA GLU A 69 -14.25 -4.90 10.96
C GLU A 69 -15.57 -4.67 10.45
N LYS A 70 -16.43 -5.65 10.40
CA LYS A 70 -17.70 -5.37 10.09
C LYS A 70 -18.34 -4.80 11.21
N ALA A 71 -18.75 -3.76 11.06
CA ALA A 71 -19.45 -3.12 12.06
C ALA A 71 -20.71 -3.77 12.20
N ASP A 72 -20.86 -4.66 12.88
CA ASP A 72 -22.06 -5.03 12.99
C ASP A 72 -22.64 -4.67 14.02
N ALA A 73 -23.08 -4.14 13.73
CA ALA A 73 -23.84 -3.70 14.48
C ALA A 73 -24.54 -4.36 15.21
#